data_9bde0ce5e41543cbc2447ae782e8917e
#
_entry.id   9bde0ce5e41543cbc2447ae782e8917e
#
_cell.length_a   1.000
_cell.length_b   1.000
_cell.length_c   1.000
_cell.angle_alpha   90.00
_cell.angle_beta   90.00
_cell.angle_gamma   90.00
#
_symmetry.space_group_name_H-M   'P 1'
#
loop_
_entity.id
_entity.type
_entity.pdbx_description
1 polymer ?
#
loop_
_entity_poly.entity_id
_entity_poly.type
_entity_poly.pdbx_seq_one_letter_code
_entity_poly.pdbx_strand_id
1 'polypeptide(L)'
;MQKGIIGKKIGMKQTFDEAGKVIPVTVVEAGPCVVVQKKTVENDGYEAVQLGYGDIRAKRVNKPLQGHFKKADVAMKRTLKEFRFADTSALNVGDIVKADTFAAGDIVDVSGTSKGHGFSGTIKRHNNSRLKETHGTGPVHRHAGSMGACSSPSRIFKGKGMPGQYGNVKVTVQNLEIVKVDAENNLIAIKGAIPGPKNGTVTICDCVKKA
;
A
#
# COMPACT_ATOMS: atom_id res chain seq x y z
N MET A 1 -11.17 -11.99 -3.63
CA MET A 1 -9.70 -11.98 -3.65
C MET A 1 -9.23 -13.43 -3.63
N GLN A 2 -8.37 -13.82 -4.57
CA GLN A 2 -7.85 -15.20 -4.64
C GLN A 2 -6.40 -15.26 -4.15
N LYS A 3 -5.62 -14.22 -4.43
CA LYS A 3 -4.19 -14.13 -4.07
C LYS A 3 -3.93 -12.86 -3.25
N GLY A 4 -3.03 -12.95 -2.29
CA GLY A 4 -2.61 -11.78 -1.51
C GLY A 4 -1.32 -12.06 -0.75
N ILE A 5 -0.40 -11.07 -0.71
CA ILE A 5 0.88 -11.18 -0.03
C ILE A 5 1.32 -9.82 0.53
N ILE A 6 2.14 -9.86 1.57
CA ILE A 6 2.80 -8.67 2.11
C ILE A 6 4.22 -8.64 1.55
N GLY A 7 4.65 -7.46 1.12
CA GLY A 7 6.01 -7.27 0.62
C GLY A 7 6.63 -5.95 1.07
N LYS A 8 7.89 -5.78 0.69
CA LYS A 8 8.69 -4.59 0.95
C LYS A 8 9.19 -4.02 -0.37
N LYS A 9 8.92 -2.75 -0.61
CA LYS A 9 9.41 -2.04 -1.79
C LYS A 9 10.92 -1.89 -1.75
N ILE A 10 11.64 -2.51 -2.68
CA ILE A 10 13.11 -2.38 -2.77
C ILE A 10 13.49 -1.12 -3.54
N GLY A 11 12.89 -0.89 -4.71
CA GLY A 11 13.20 0.27 -5.55
C GLY A 11 12.59 0.14 -6.93
N MET A 12 12.97 1.06 -7.81
CA MET A 12 12.56 1.01 -9.21
C MET A 12 13.77 0.74 -10.11
N LYS A 13 13.53 -0.03 -11.17
CA LYS A 13 14.48 -0.33 -12.24
C LYS A 13 13.79 -0.22 -13.61
N GLN A 14 14.57 -0.34 -14.64
CA GLN A 14 14.09 -0.51 -16.02
C GLN A 14 14.43 -1.91 -16.48
N THR A 15 13.50 -2.54 -17.17
CA THR A 15 13.70 -3.79 -17.91
C THR A 15 13.34 -3.55 -19.37
N PHE A 16 13.79 -4.43 -20.24
CA PHE A 16 13.49 -4.38 -21.66
C PHE A 16 12.63 -5.59 -22.01
N ASP A 17 11.66 -5.39 -22.88
CA ASP A 17 10.93 -6.50 -23.51
C ASP A 17 11.74 -7.10 -24.67
N GLU A 18 11.21 -8.15 -25.30
CA GLU A 18 11.84 -8.81 -26.42
C GLU A 18 12.00 -7.89 -27.66
N ALA A 19 11.15 -6.87 -27.77
CA ALA A 19 11.21 -5.86 -28.83
C ALA A 19 12.16 -4.69 -28.49
N GLY A 20 12.90 -4.74 -27.36
CA GLY A 20 13.82 -3.70 -26.92
C GLY A 20 13.12 -2.48 -26.30
N LYS A 21 11.82 -2.51 -26.04
CA LYS A 21 11.06 -1.42 -25.40
C LYS A 21 11.34 -1.39 -23.91
N VAL A 22 11.59 -0.21 -23.38
CA VAL A 22 11.82 0.02 -21.94
C VAL A 22 10.52 -0.13 -21.15
N ILE A 23 10.54 -1.00 -20.13
CA ILE A 23 9.46 -1.16 -19.19
C ILE A 23 9.96 -0.71 -17.81
N PRO A 24 9.40 0.39 -17.23
CA PRO A 24 9.71 0.78 -15.86
C PRO A 24 9.07 -0.20 -14.90
N VAL A 25 9.84 -0.75 -13.97
CA VAL A 25 9.36 -1.73 -13.00
C VAL A 25 9.73 -1.30 -11.57
N THR A 26 8.85 -1.61 -10.64
CA THR A 26 9.16 -1.56 -9.21
C THR A 26 9.40 -2.98 -8.71
N VAL A 27 10.55 -3.18 -8.06
CA VAL A 27 10.92 -4.45 -7.46
C VAL A 27 10.43 -4.48 -6.02
N VAL A 28 9.71 -5.53 -5.68
CA VAL A 28 9.15 -5.80 -4.34
C VAL A 28 9.66 -7.14 -3.86
N GLU A 29 10.21 -7.19 -2.65
CA GLU A 29 10.47 -8.41 -1.90
C GLU A 29 9.13 -8.89 -1.30
N ALA A 30 8.52 -9.92 -1.89
CA ALA A 30 7.20 -10.41 -1.56
C ALA A 30 7.29 -11.72 -0.78
N GLY A 31 7.12 -11.64 0.53
CA GLY A 31 7.24 -12.80 1.42
C GLY A 31 8.70 -13.10 1.83
N PRO A 32 8.96 -14.24 2.47
CA PRO A 32 7.97 -15.22 2.89
C PRO A 32 7.01 -14.69 3.96
N CYS A 33 5.71 -14.91 3.79
CA CYS A 33 4.67 -14.57 4.75
C CYS A 33 4.18 -15.84 5.44
N VAL A 34 4.01 -15.82 6.76
CA VAL A 34 3.50 -16.95 7.52
C VAL A 34 2.06 -16.71 7.92
N VAL A 35 1.21 -17.72 7.81
CA VAL A 35 -0.16 -17.68 8.29
C VAL A 35 -0.15 -17.73 9.82
N VAL A 36 -0.60 -16.66 10.47
CA VAL A 36 -0.61 -16.53 11.92
C VAL A 36 -1.97 -16.89 12.50
N GLN A 37 -3.04 -16.55 11.81
CA GLN A 37 -4.39 -16.85 12.27
C GLN A 37 -5.32 -17.06 11.06
N LYS A 38 -6.23 -18.00 11.20
CA LYS A 38 -7.38 -18.21 10.32
C LYS A 38 -8.63 -17.78 11.05
N LYS A 39 -9.39 -16.86 10.47
CA LYS A 39 -10.67 -16.39 10.99
C LYS A 39 -11.80 -17.14 10.31
N THR A 40 -12.78 -17.58 11.09
CA THR A 40 -13.95 -18.33 10.63
C THR A 40 -15.22 -17.57 10.95
N VAL A 41 -16.28 -17.85 10.19
CA VAL A 41 -17.60 -17.22 10.42
C VAL A 41 -18.14 -17.50 11.82
N GLU A 42 -17.90 -18.71 12.34
CA GLU A 42 -18.41 -19.14 13.64
C GLU A 42 -17.82 -18.33 14.80
N ASN A 43 -16.52 -18.05 14.78
CA ASN A 43 -15.81 -17.39 15.88
C ASN A 43 -15.70 -15.88 15.69
N ASP A 44 -15.45 -15.42 14.46
CA ASP A 44 -15.08 -14.04 14.15
C ASP A 44 -16.18 -13.30 13.34
N GLY A 45 -17.19 -14.03 12.84
CA GLY A 45 -18.27 -13.48 12.02
C GLY A 45 -17.89 -13.26 10.55
N TYR A 46 -16.65 -13.55 10.13
CA TYR A 46 -16.18 -13.47 8.75
C TYR A 46 -14.97 -14.37 8.50
N GLU A 47 -14.76 -14.71 7.24
CA GLU A 47 -13.58 -15.48 6.83
C GLU A 47 -12.42 -14.58 6.41
N ALA A 48 -11.25 -14.85 6.98
CA ALA A 48 -10.01 -14.17 6.60
C ALA A 48 -8.79 -14.99 7.07
N VAL A 49 -7.65 -14.72 6.43
CA VAL A 49 -6.35 -15.25 6.83
C VAL A 49 -5.44 -14.10 7.22
N GLN A 50 -4.86 -14.15 8.41
CA GLN A 50 -3.90 -13.18 8.88
C GLN A 50 -2.50 -13.65 8.52
N LEU A 51 -1.81 -12.87 7.67
CA LEU A 51 -0.43 -13.10 7.27
C LEU A 51 0.53 -12.25 8.09
N GLY A 52 1.64 -12.85 8.51
CA GLY A 52 2.75 -12.20 9.19
C GLY A 52 3.97 -12.07 8.29
N TYR A 53 4.59 -10.88 8.25
CA TYR A 53 5.76 -10.57 7.44
C TYR A 53 6.85 -9.85 8.22
N GLY A 54 8.10 -10.20 7.92
CA GLY A 54 9.29 -9.58 8.48
C GLY A 54 9.54 -9.97 9.93
N ASP A 55 10.74 -10.45 10.23
CA ASP A 55 11.10 -10.92 11.57
C ASP A 55 11.35 -9.75 12.54
N ILE A 56 11.00 -9.97 13.80
CA ILE A 56 11.20 -9.01 14.89
C ILE A 56 11.71 -9.73 16.14
N ARG A 57 12.64 -9.09 16.85
CA ARG A 57 13.16 -9.61 18.11
C ARG A 57 12.07 -9.58 19.20
N ALA A 58 11.95 -10.63 20.00
CA ALA A 58 10.94 -10.78 21.06
C ALA A 58 10.90 -9.58 22.03
N LYS A 59 12.06 -8.98 22.35
CA LYS A 59 12.15 -7.78 23.20
C LYS A 59 11.40 -6.55 22.67
N ARG A 60 11.09 -6.52 21.36
CA ARG A 60 10.39 -5.39 20.71
C ARG A 60 8.89 -5.66 20.52
N VAL A 61 8.41 -6.83 20.93
CA VAL A 61 7.00 -7.23 20.82
C VAL A 61 6.38 -7.15 22.21
N ASN A 62 5.22 -6.50 22.30
CA ASN A 62 4.46 -6.40 23.56
C ASN A 62 3.85 -7.76 23.94
N LYS A 63 3.58 -7.97 25.23
CA LYS A 63 3.10 -9.25 25.79
C LYS A 63 1.84 -9.82 25.09
N PRO A 64 0.81 -9.01 24.78
CA PRO A 64 -0.37 -9.53 24.06
C PRO A 64 -0.03 -10.14 22.71
N LEU A 65 0.79 -9.47 21.90
CA LEU A 65 1.22 -10.00 20.59
C LEU A 65 2.14 -11.23 20.74
N GLN A 66 2.98 -11.28 21.78
CA GLN A 66 3.74 -12.49 22.06
C GLN A 66 2.83 -13.69 22.33
N GLY A 67 1.75 -13.48 23.10
CA GLY A 67 0.72 -14.50 23.34
C GLY A 67 0.02 -14.95 22.04
N HIS A 68 -0.26 -13.98 21.14
CA HIS A 68 -0.87 -14.25 19.84
C HIS A 68 0.01 -15.16 18.97
N PHE A 69 1.31 -14.86 18.85
CA PHE A 69 2.25 -15.70 18.10
C PHE A 69 2.48 -17.05 18.74
N LYS A 70 2.53 -17.14 20.09
CA LYS A 70 2.65 -18.40 20.81
C LYS A 70 1.46 -19.33 20.58
N LYS A 71 0.24 -18.78 20.51
CA LYS A 71 -0.97 -19.57 20.21
C LYS A 71 -0.91 -20.21 18.82
N ALA A 72 -0.26 -19.54 17.87
CA ALA A 72 -0.08 -20.01 16.50
C ALA A 72 1.18 -20.88 16.30
N ASP A 73 2.03 -20.99 17.32
CA ASP A 73 3.36 -21.62 17.25
C ASP A 73 4.23 -21.08 16.10
N VAL A 74 4.20 -19.77 15.91
CA VAL A 74 4.87 -19.07 14.81
C VAL A 74 5.89 -18.07 15.36
N ALA A 75 7.03 -17.93 14.67
CA ALA A 75 8.00 -16.91 14.97
C ALA A 75 7.40 -15.50 14.89
N MET A 76 7.85 -14.59 15.77
CA MET A 76 7.29 -13.24 15.85
C MET A 76 7.54 -12.43 14.59
N LYS A 77 6.48 -11.86 14.02
CA LYS A 77 6.51 -11.07 12.80
C LYS A 77 6.21 -9.59 13.08
N ARG A 78 6.82 -8.73 12.28
CA ARG A 78 6.73 -7.28 12.44
C ARG A 78 5.40 -6.70 11.96
N THR A 79 4.90 -7.21 10.86
CA THR A 79 3.69 -6.69 10.20
C THR A 79 2.68 -7.81 10.11
N LEU A 80 1.48 -7.57 10.61
CA LEU A 80 0.32 -8.44 10.48
C LEU A 80 -0.71 -7.75 9.60
N LYS A 81 -1.27 -8.49 8.63
CA LYS A 81 -2.34 -8.03 7.75
C LYS A 81 -3.31 -9.16 7.48
N GLU A 82 -4.58 -8.83 7.46
CA GLU A 82 -5.65 -9.76 7.12
C GLU A 82 -5.99 -9.66 5.63
N PHE A 83 -6.21 -10.81 5.04
CA PHE A 83 -6.64 -10.97 3.67
C PHE A 83 -7.93 -11.79 3.64
N ARG A 84 -8.95 -11.28 2.98
CA ARG A 84 -10.21 -11.98 2.77
C ARG A 84 -10.13 -12.77 1.46
N PHE A 85 -9.63 -13.98 1.54
CA PHE A 85 -9.62 -14.88 0.39
C PHE A 85 -11.00 -15.44 0.11
N ALA A 86 -11.27 -15.78 -1.15
CA ALA A 86 -12.53 -16.42 -1.54
C ALA A 86 -12.62 -17.85 -1.02
N ASP A 87 -11.47 -18.51 -0.93
CA ASP A 87 -11.33 -19.84 -0.31
C ASP A 87 -10.18 -19.80 0.70
N THR A 88 -10.49 -20.09 1.92
CA THR A 88 -9.53 -20.15 3.04
C THR A 88 -9.19 -21.59 3.44
N SER A 89 -9.82 -22.60 2.83
CA SER A 89 -9.67 -24.01 3.22
C SER A 89 -8.25 -24.52 3.01
N ALA A 90 -7.60 -24.10 1.94
CA ALA A 90 -6.27 -24.55 1.55
C ALA A 90 -5.14 -24.02 2.43
N LEU A 91 -5.38 -23.00 3.26
CA LEU A 91 -4.36 -22.36 4.10
C LEU A 91 -4.56 -22.73 5.57
N ASN A 92 -3.52 -23.27 6.19
CA ASN A 92 -3.49 -23.60 7.61
C ASN A 92 -2.54 -22.66 8.37
N VAL A 93 -2.75 -22.56 9.68
CA VAL A 93 -1.85 -21.80 10.57
C VAL A 93 -0.46 -22.43 10.53
N GLY A 94 0.56 -21.59 10.32
CA GLY A 94 1.95 -22.03 10.14
C GLY A 94 2.39 -22.14 8.67
N ASP A 95 1.47 -22.19 7.70
CA ASP A 95 1.83 -22.27 6.29
C ASP A 95 2.57 -21.02 5.81
N ILE A 96 3.44 -21.20 4.83
CA ILE A 96 4.27 -20.13 4.27
C ILE A 96 3.78 -19.78 2.87
N VAL A 97 3.37 -18.52 2.69
CA VAL A 97 3.01 -17.94 1.40
C VAL A 97 4.22 -17.19 0.83
N LYS A 98 4.64 -17.55 -0.38
CA LYS A 98 5.80 -17.00 -1.09
C LYS A 98 5.38 -16.29 -2.37
N ALA A 99 6.36 -15.68 -3.06
CA ALA A 99 6.15 -14.98 -4.32
C ALA A 99 5.62 -15.87 -5.45
N ASP A 100 5.83 -17.18 -5.39
CA ASP A 100 5.36 -18.20 -6.34
C ASP A 100 3.83 -18.27 -6.48
N THR A 101 3.09 -17.71 -5.52
CA THR A 101 1.62 -17.56 -5.62
C THR A 101 1.21 -16.71 -6.83
N PHE A 102 2.09 -15.83 -7.30
CA PHE A 102 1.86 -14.95 -8.46
C PHE A 102 2.65 -15.42 -9.67
N ALA A 103 2.09 -15.18 -10.85
CA ALA A 103 2.74 -15.46 -12.13
C ALA A 103 3.01 -14.17 -12.93
N ALA A 104 3.94 -14.25 -13.88
CA ALA A 104 4.13 -13.17 -14.84
C ALA A 104 2.85 -12.99 -15.69
N GLY A 105 2.44 -11.75 -15.95
CA GLY A 105 1.20 -11.42 -16.62
C GLY A 105 -0.01 -11.27 -15.69
N ASP A 106 0.08 -11.66 -14.40
CA ASP A 106 -1.00 -11.40 -13.43
C ASP A 106 -1.22 -9.89 -13.26
N ILE A 107 -2.50 -9.49 -13.20
CA ILE A 107 -2.89 -8.10 -12.91
C ILE A 107 -3.20 -7.99 -11.42
N VAL A 108 -2.56 -7.03 -10.75
CA VAL A 108 -2.60 -6.88 -9.29
C VAL A 108 -2.92 -5.46 -8.85
N ASP A 109 -3.48 -5.35 -7.67
CA ASP A 109 -3.69 -4.11 -6.94
C ASP A 109 -2.66 -4.00 -5.82
N VAL A 110 -1.96 -2.88 -5.74
CA VAL A 110 -0.91 -2.66 -4.73
C VAL A 110 -1.31 -1.54 -3.79
N SER A 111 -1.46 -1.88 -2.51
CA SER A 111 -1.76 -0.92 -1.44
C SER A 111 -0.52 -0.65 -0.60
N GLY A 112 -0.32 0.61 -0.23
CA GLY A 112 0.77 1.02 0.64
C GLY A 112 0.53 2.38 1.25
N THR A 113 1.39 2.78 2.19
CA THR A 113 1.36 4.13 2.76
C THR A 113 2.17 5.07 1.88
N SER A 114 1.55 6.14 1.39
CA SER A 114 2.20 7.14 0.54
C SER A 114 3.31 7.88 1.30
N LYS A 115 4.23 8.52 0.56
CA LYS A 115 5.24 9.39 1.16
C LYS A 115 4.58 10.55 1.88
N GLY A 116 5.01 10.84 3.12
CA GLY A 116 4.53 11.99 3.88
C GLY A 116 5.19 13.28 3.40
N HIS A 117 4.43 14.37 3.37
CA HIS A 117 4.88 15.70 3.01
C HIS A 117 4.62 16.73 4.13
N GLY A 118 4.17 16.26 5.29
CA GLY A 118 3.84 17.10 6.43
C GLY A 118 2.67 18.05 6.16
N PHE A 119 2.63 19.17 6.87
CA PHE A 119 1.66 20.24 6.63
C PHE A 119 2.01 20.96 5.35
N SER A 120 1.13 20.93 4.36
CA SER A 120 1.35 21.46 3.02
C SER A 120 0.29 22.48 2.65
N GLY A 121 0.71 23.52 1.94
CA GLY A 121 -0.19 24.54 1.39
C GLY A 121 -1.12 23.98 0.30
N THR A 122 -2.16 24.74 -0.01
CA THR A 122 -3.24 24.36 -0.95
C THR A 122 -2.71 24.06 -2.35
N ILE A 123 -1.70 24.77 -2.81
CA ILE A 123 -1.11 24.57 -4.13
C ILE A 123 -0.48 23.18 -4.25
N LYS A 124 0.31 22.75 -3.25
CA LYS A 124 0.94 21.42 -3.26
C LYS A 124 -0.05 20.30 -2.96
N ARG A 125 -1.00 20.55 -2.04
CA ARG A 125 -1.94 19.53 -1.56
C ARG A 125 -3.09 19.25 -2.54
N HIS A 126 -3.59 20.32 -3.20
CA HIS A 126 -4.80 20.26 -4.04
C HIS A 126 -4.53 20.68 -5.50
N ASN A 127 -3.28 20.92 -5.88
CA ASN A 127 -2.89 21.39 -7.21
C ASN A 127 -3.58 22.71 -7.62
N ASN A 128 -3.86 23.58 -6.64
CA ASN A 128 -4.44 24.89 -6.93
C ASN A 128 -3.43 25.76 -7.70
N SER A 129 -3.93 26.61 -8.58
CA SER A 129 -3.12 27.59 -9.28
C SER A 129 -2.53 28.62 -8.32
N ARG A 130 -1.30 29.03 -8.55
CA ARG A 130 -0.69 30.18 -7.85
C ARG A 130 -1.04 31.48 -8.57
N LEU A 131 -1.04 32.57 -7.84
CA LEU A 131 -1.14 33.91 -8.43
C LEU A 131 0.17 34.29 -9.13
N LYS A 132 0.07 35.20 -10.09
CA LYS A 132 1.24 35.78 -10.77
C LYS A 132 2.12 36.55 -9.78
N GLU A 133 3.41 36.67 -10.05
CA GLU A 133 4.35 37.37 -9.18
C GLU A 133 4.48 38.87 -9.54
N THR A 134 3.82 39.28 -10.63
CA THR A 134 3.85 40.65 -11.20
C THR A 134 2.45 41.23 -11.29
N HIS A 135 2.33 42.43 -11.83
CA HIS A 135 1.06 43.16 -12.05
C HIS A 135 0.26 43.42 -10.75
N GLY A 136 0.96 43.89 -9.69
CA GLY A 136 0.34 44.36 -8.47
C GLY A 136 -0.24 43.27 -7.54
N THR A 137 0.12 42.02 -7.74
CA THR A 137 -0.42 40.91 -6.92
C THR A 137 -0.06 41.00 -5.43
N GLY A 138 1.05 41.69 -5.06
CA GLY A 138 1.51 41.73 -3.67
C GLY A 138 2.00 40.39 -3.12
N PRO A 139 2.25 40.26 -1.81
CA PRO A 139 2.87 39.07 -1.20
C PRO A 139 1.90 37.92 -0.94
N VAL A 140 0.94 37.65 -1.84
CA VAL A 140 -0.13 36.63 -1.66
C VAL A 140 -0.08 35.50 -2.69
N HIS A 141 1.09 35.28 -3.30
CA HIS A 141 1.27 34.36 -4.44
C HIS A 141 0.86 32.93 -4.19
N ARG A 142 1.02 32.43 -2.98
CA ARG A 142 0.76 31.01 -2.62
C ARG A 142 -0.38 30.82 -1.62
N HIS A 143 -1.28 31.79 -1.52
CA HIS A 143 -2.42 31.75 -0.62
C HIS A 143 -3.56 30.87 -1.17
N ALA A 144 -4.50 30.53 -0.30
CA ALA A 144 -5.64 29.66 -0.65
C ALA A 144 -6.67 30.35 -1.58
N GLY A 145 -6.61 31.70 -1.67
CA GLY A 145 -7.58 32.50 -2.42
C GLY A 145 -8.90 32.64 -1.67
N SER A 146 -9.97 32.94 -2.39
CA SER A 146 -11.31 33.13 -1.82
C SER A 146 -11.79 31.86 -1.09
N MET A 147 -12.41 32.07 0.05
CA MET A 147 -13.00 30.99 0.86
C MET A 147 -14.48 30.72 0.54
N GLY A 148 -15.11 31.57 -0.24
CA GLY A 148 -16.52 31.47 -0.67
C GLY A 148 -17.23 32.79 -0.76
N ALA A 149 -18.56 32.76 -0.87
CA ALA A 149 -19.43 33.94 -0.87
C ALA A 149 -19.54 34.57 0.54
N CYS A 150 -20.01 35.80 0.61
CA CYS A 150 -20.05 36.60 1.85
C CYS A 150 -21.21 36.17 2.77
N SER A 151 -22.27 36.99 2.89
CA SER A 151 -23.35 36.85 3.86
C SER A 151 -24.27 35.65 3.62
N SER A 152 -24.32 35.15 2.42
CA SER A 152 -25.04 33.90 2.09
C SER A 152 -24.07 32.94 1.40
N PRO A 153 -23.74 31.80 2.00
CA PRO A 153 -24.31 31.08 3.14
C PRO A 153 -23.70 31.44 4.51
N SER A 154 -22.89 32.48 4.65
CA SER A 154 -22.16 32.90 5.87
C SER A 154 -21.26 31.81 6.48
N ARG A 155 -20.80 30.84 5.67
CA ARG A 155 -19.93 29.74 6.08
C ARG A 155 -19.08 29.27 4.91
N ILE A 156 -18.01 28.57 5.22
CA ILE A 156 -17.21 27.84 4.25
C ILE A 156 -17.84 26.44 4.08
N PHE A 157 -18.04 26.03 2.84
CA PHE A 157 -18.59 24.72 2.54
C PHE A 157 -17.65 23.58 2.95
N LYS A 158 -18.23 22.45 3.34
CA LYS A 158 -17.49 21.21 3.58
C LYS A 158 -16.77 20.78 2.27
N GLY A 159 -15.61 20.16 2.42
CA GLY A 159 -14.81 19.74 1.26
C GLY A 159 -13.97 20.83 0.61
N LYS A 160 -14.00 22.09 1.09
CA LYS A 160 -13.10 23.13 0.61
C LYS A 160 -11.64 22.72 0.79
N GLY A 161 -10.86 22.76 -0.27
CA GLY A 161 -9.44 22.46 -0.27
C GLY A 161 -8.65 23.51 0.54
N MET A 162 -8.12 23.09 1.70
CA MET A 162 -7.34 23.94 2.61
C MET A 162 -5.96 23.34 2.86
N PRO A 163 -4.98 24.12 3.36
CA PRO A 163 -3.71 23.58 3.81
C PRO A 163 -3.91 22.54 4.92
N GLY A 164 -3.01 21.60 5.04
CA GLY A 164 -3.08 20.54 6.05
C GLY A 164 -2.10 19.41 5.77
N GLN A 165 -2.23 18.33 6.53
CA GLN A 165 -1.41 17.14 6.36
C GLN A 165 -1.58 16.57 4.94
N TYR A 166 -0.45 16.34 4.25
CA TYR A 166 -0.40 15.76 2.93
C TYR A 166 0.48 14.50 2.92
N GLY A 167 -0.01 13.46 2.26
CA GLY A 167 0.65 12.16 2.23
C GLY A 167 0.56 11.41 3.56
N ASN A 168 1.35 10.33 3.71
CA ASN A 168 1.31 9.38 4.83
C ASN A 168 -0.10 8.76 5.03
N VAL A 169 -0.81 8.53 3.94
CA VAL A 169 -2.13 7.91 3.90
C VAL A 169 -2.06 6.61 3.12
N LYS A 170 -2.96 5.67 3.42
CA LYS A 170 -3.11 4.44 2.66
C LYS A 170 -3.62 4.77 1.25
N VAL A 171 -2.89 4.33 0.24
CA VAL A 171 -3.23 4.50 -1.19
C VAL A 171 -3.15 3.14 -1.86
N THR A 172 -4.06 2.87 -2.77
CA THR A 172 -4.05 1.67 -3.62
C THR A 172 -3.90 2.10 -5.08
N VAL A 173 -2.90 1.54 -5.75
CA VAL A 173 -2.75 1.64 -7.20
C VAL A 173 -3.27 0.35 -7.79
N GLN A 174 -4.25 0.45 -8.67
CA GLN A 174 -4.96 -0.69 -9.25
C GLN A 174 -4.43 -1.04 -10.65
N ASN A 175 -4.73 -2.27 -11.08
CA ASN A 175 -4.46 -2.77 -12.44
C ASN A 175 -2.99 -2.68 -12.86
N LEU A 176 -2.09 -3.09 -11.97
CA LEU A 176 -0.66 -3.19 -12.28
C LEU A 176 -0.33 -4.59 -12.78
N GLU A 177 0.46 -4.69 -13.84
CA GLU A 177 0.90 -5.94 -14.44
C GLU A 177 2.20 -6.43 -13.76
N ILE A 178 2.29 -7.72 -13.47
CA ILE A 178 3.51 -8.38 -13.00
C ILE A 178 4.33 -8.75 -14.24
N VAL A 179 5.53 -8.18 -14.36
CA VAL A 179 6.44 -8.43 -15.49
C VAL A 179 7.24 -9.71 -15.27
N LYS A 180 7.74 -9.91 -14.04
CA LYS A 180 8.59 -11.07 -13.71
C LYS A 180 8.44 -11.44 -12.24
N VAL A 181 8.46 -12.74 -11.96
CA VAL A 181 8.52 -13.30 -10.61
C VAL A 181 9.81 -14.12 -10.48
N ASP A 182 10.55 -13.89 -9.41
CA ASP A 182 11.71 -14.65 -8.98
C ASP A 182 11.36 -15.34 -7.67
N ALA A 183 11.03 -16.62 -7.76
CA ALA A 183 10.62 -17.43 -6.62
C ALA A 183 11.76 -17.75 -5.66
N GLU A 184 13.01 -17.84 -6.14
CA GLU A 184 14.17 -18.16 -5.32
C GLU A 184 14.49 -17.02 -4.36
N ASN A 185 14.48 -15.78 -4.86
CA ASN A 185 14.78 -14.58 -4.08
C ASN A 185 13.51 -13.91 -3.51
N ASN A 186 12.31 -14.47 -3.73
CA ASN A 186 11.03 -13.90 -3.36
C ASN A 186 10.83 -12.46 -3.90
N LEU A 187 11.22 -12.21 -5.16
CA LEU A 187 11.10 -10.91 -5.79
C LEU A 187 9.98 -10.89 -6.83
N ILE A 188 9.19 -9.83 -6.82
CA ILE A 188 8.18 -9.55 -7.84
C ILE A 188 8.53 -8.21 -8.50
N ALA A 189 8.63 -8.20 -9.82
CA ALA A 189 8.78 -6.99 -10.61
C ALA A 189 7.42 -6.56 -11.15
N ILE A 190 6.91 -5.44 -10.66
CA ILE A 190 5.60 -4.87 -11.01
C ILE A 190 5.82 -3.69 -11.93
N LYS A 191 5.12 -3.65 -13.06
CA LYS A 191 5.17 -2.57 -14.04
C LYS A 191 4.64 -1.27 -13.46
N GLY A 192 5.45 -0.21 -13.54
CA GLY A 192 5.08 1.12 -13.09
C GLY A 192 5.46 1.43 -11.64
N ALA A 193 4.81 2.44 -11.09
CA ALA A 193 5.07 2.96 -9.75
C ALA A 193 4.08 2.38 -8.72
N ILE A 194 4.58 2.06 -7.53
CA ILE A 194 3.78 1.64 -6.38
C ILE A 194 3.89 2.65 -5.23
N PRO A 195 2.89 2.73 -4.33
CA PRO A 195 2.89 3.70 -3.26
C PRO A 195 4.04 3.49 -2.26
N GLY A 196 4.43 4.57 -1.62
CA GLY A 196 5.37 4.59 -0.51
C GLY A 196 6.85 4.81 -0.86
N PRO A 197 7.68 5.00 0.18
CA PRO A 197 9.12 5.13 0.06
C PRO A 197 9.81 3.79 -0.20
N LYS A 198 11.10 3.83 -0.52
CA LYS A 198 11.98 2.66 -0.47
C LYS A 198 11.94 2.05 0.92
N ASN A 199 11.94 0.73 1.01
CA ASN A 199 11.77 -0.06 2.24
C ASN A 199 10.39 0.05 2.90
N GLY A 200 9.40 0.70 2.26
CA GLY A 200 8.04 0.72 2.74
C GLY A 200 7.33 -0.64 2.56
N THR A 201 6.48 -0.98 3.52
CA THR A 201 5.63 -2.18 3.44
C THR A 201 4.48 -1.93 2.48
N VAL A 202 4.23 -2.89 1.60
CA VAL A 202 3.13 -2.90 0.64
C VAL A 202 2.36 -4.20 0.73
N THR A 203 1.09 -4.17 0.36
CA THR A 203 0.27 -5.37 0.18
C THR A 203 -0.08 -5.51 -1.30
N ILE A 204 0.15 -6.68 -1.83
CA ILE A 204 -0.14 -7.03 -3.23
C ILE A 204 -1.32 -8.00 -3.20
N CYS A 205 -2.35 -7.72 -3.97
CA CYS A 205 -3.54 -8.55 -4.11
C CYS A 205 -3.88 -8.68 -5.59
N ASP A 206 -4.62 -9.71 -5.92
CA ASP A 206 -5.23 -9.81 -7.25
C ASP A 206 -6.17 -8.62 -7.51
N CYS A 207 -6.29 -8.25 -8.76
CA CYS A 207 -7.08 -7.12 -9.20
C CYS A 207 -8.58 -7.33 -8.90
N VAL A 208 -9.22 -6.30 -8.35
CA VAL A 208 -10.68 -6.28 -8.11
C VAL A 208 -11.44 -5.95 -9.39
N LYS A 209 -10.90 -5.05 -10.21
CA LYS A 209 -11.45 -4.66 -11.50
C LYS A 209 -10.72 -5.42 -12.60
N LYS A 210 -11.16 -6.62 -12.93
CA LYS A 210 -10.67 -7.30 -14.13
C LYS A 210 -11.10 -6.49 -15.36
N ALA A 211 -10.11 -6.10 -16.17
CA ALA A 211 -10.35 -5.56 -17.49
C ALA A 211 -10.83 -6.66 -18.43
#